data_1ba343a48ac270c34ce118eb2688f109
#
_entry.id   1ba343a48ac270c34ce118eb2688f109
#
_cell.length_a   1.000
_cell.length_b   1.000
_cell.length_c   1.000
_cell.angle_alpha   90.00
_cell.angle_beta   90.00
_cell.angle_gamma   90.00
#
_symmetry.space_group_name_H-M   'P 1'
#
loop_
_entity.id
_entity.type
_entity.pdbx_description
1 polymer ?
#
loop_
_entity_poly.entity_id
_entity_poly.type
_entity_poly.pdbx_seq_one_letter_code
_entity_poly.pdbx_strand_id
1 'polypeptide(L)'
;MKAKTHSKALNKFLAFIGVSALALVLAMGLTGCSGDSSSEKSSGSNAAYADLEPVTLILADSTAKDSAGNLLGQEIANQANEITGGKLTVDYHGTGELGGDTDLVRQEQSNDIQMVIMQPAPMVSFVPDMAVFDLPMAFATYDADQIETVLNGDNEFTQGLQASFEEAGLHNLGFLQNGTFRETTSNKALNTIEDFSGLQIRTMENSNHMAFWQDIGAEPTPLAWAEVYFALQNGTVDAQENAIDTCAGSSLQEVQDYLAMTNHILYANNISINKEAWDSLDPAYQEALTQAVNQAIEVMKPKMLEMQEQQLQTLTDGGMEVIEYDQSFFDGILANEQVQALYTDISGQTDGLSDTLVAELQKTNES
;
A
#
# COMPACT_ATOMS: atom_id res chain seq x y z
N MET A 1 -32.84 20.39 34.31
CA MET A 1 -32.88 19.65 35.60
C MET A 1 -32.18 18.31 35.39
N LYS A 2 -31.01 18.20 36.04
CA LYS A 2 -30.20 16.99 36.32
C LYS A 2 -29.55 16.22 35.17
N ALA A 3 -28.26 16.50 35.03
CA ALA A 3 -27.17 15.62 34.57
C ALA A 3 -27.06 14.33 35.43
N LYS A 4 -26.56 13.26 34.83
CA LYS A 4 -25.74 12.18 35.46
C LYS A 4 -25.01 11.48 34.34
N THR A 5 -23.73 11.82 34.07
CA THR A 5 -22.50 11.15 34.55
C THR A 5 -22.53 9.63 34.49
N HIS A 6 -21.77 9.08 33.54
CA HIS A 6 -21.01 7.83 33.72
C HIS A 6 -19.57 7.99 33.23
N SER A 7 -18.74 8.56 34.11
CA SER A 7 -17.30 8.36 34.14
C SER A 7 -17.05 7.17 35.08
N LYS A 8 -16.36 6.12 34.61
CA LYS A 8 -15.49 5.22 35.41
C LYS A 8 -15.05 4.03 34.57
N ALA A 9 -13.89 4.12 34.01
CA ALA A 9 -12.97 2.99 33.91
C ALA A 9 -11.63 3.43 33.26
N LEU A 10 -10.89 4.27 33.95
CA LEU A 10 -9.47 4.46 33.64
C LEU A 10 -8.77 4.75 34.98
N ASN A 11 -8.30 3.71 35.61
CA ASN A 11 -7.25 3.77 36.63
C ASN A 11 -7.05 2.39 37.25
N LYS A 12 -6.01 1.68 36.79
CA LYS A 12 -5.23 0.69 37.57
C LYS A 12 -4.18 0.08 36.64
N PHE A 13 -3.00 0.65 36.63
CA PHE A 13 -1.73 -0.08 36.55
C PHE A 13 -0.59 0.95 36.64
N LEU A 14 -0.32 1.36 37.86
CA LEU A 14 0.92 1.99 38.28
C LEU A 14 1.20 1.50 39.69
N ALA A 15 2.22 0.73 39.81
CA ALA A 15 3.11 0.57 40.95
C ALA A 15 3.69 -0.85 41.04
N PHE A 16 4.95 -0.98 40.67
CA PHE A 16 5.92 -1.73 41.50
C PHE A 16 7.35 -1.44 40.95
N ILE A 17 7.95 -0.42 41.54
CA ILE A 17 9.40 -0.22 41.54
C ILE A 17 9.91 -0.80 42.83
N GLY A 18 10.75 -1.82 42.76
CA GLY A 18 11.48 -2.37 43.86
C GLY A 18 12.96 -2.40 43.58
N VAL A 19 13.66 -1.41 44.14
CA VAL A 19 15.13 -1.33 44.21
C VAL A 19 15.68 -2.40 45.16
N SER A 20 16.71 -3.14 44.76
CA SER A 20 17.67 -3.75 45.70
C SER A 20 19.05 -3.79 45.07
N ALA A 21 19.96 -3.12 45.74
CA ALA A 21 21.37 -3.00 45.43
C ALA A 21 22.23 -4.05 46.16
N LEU A 22 23.39 -4.31 45.60
CA LEU A 22 24.69 -4.59 46.20
C LEU A 22 24.98 -6.01 46.73
N ALA A 23 25.97 -6.67 46.10
CA ALA A 23 27.24 -7.04 46.80
C ALA A 23 28.26 -7.66 45.81
N LEU A 24 29.46 -7.09 45.86
CA LEU A 24 30.74 -7.55 45.30
C LEU A 24 31.19 -8.85 45.92
N VAL A 25 31.75 -9.80 45.14
CA VAL A 25 32.90 -10.61 45.57
C VAL A 25 33.78 -10.94 44.37
N LEU A 26 35.05 -10.52 44.44
CA LEU A 26 36.17 -10.98 43.61
C LEU A 26 36.59 -12.40 44.02
N ALA A 27 36.82 -13.26 43.05
CA ALA A 27 37.82 -14.34 43.18
C ALA A 27 38.35 -14.73 41.83
N MET A 28 39.67 -14.61 41.64
CA MET A 28 40.46 -15.05 40.50
C MET A 28 40.53 -16.62 40.45
N GLY A 29 40.54 -17.13 39.23
CA GLY A 29 40.89 -18.52 38.96
C GLY A 29 41.02 -18.75 37.46
N LEU A 30 42.28 -18.70 36.95
CA LEU A 30 42.64 -19.15 35.60
C LEU A 30 42.45 -20.66 35.46
N THR A 31 41.84 -21.11 34.37
CA THR A 31 42.39 -22.13 33.44
C THR A 31 41.29 -22.52 32.43
N GLY A 32 41.55 -22.28 31.19
CA GLY A 32 41.67 -23.18 30.07
C GLY A 32 40.42 -23.74 29.36
N CYS A 33 40.42 -23.50 28.10
CA CYS A 33 39.87 -24.27 26.98
C CYS A 33 38.38 -24.07 26.59
N SER A 34 38.24 -23.32 25.49
CA SER A 34 37.54 -23.73 24.27
C SER A 34 36.06 -24.09 24.43
N GLY A 35 35.23 -23.18 24.03
CA GLY A 35 33.81 -23.38 23.75
C GLY A 35 33.31 -22.12 23.08
N ASP A 36 33.67 -21.99 21.81
CA ASP A 36 33.22 -21.00 20.88
C ASP A 36 31.70 -21.18 20.70
N SER A 37 30.91 -20.32 21.28
CA SER A 37 29.51 -20.12 20.90
C SER A 37 29.36 -18.71 20.40
N SER A 38 30.09 -18.43 19.32
CA SER A 38 29.82 -17.29 18.45
C SER A 38 28.50 -17.53 17.71
N SER A 39 27.66 -16.57 17.79
CA SER A 39 26.48 -16.33 16.98
C SER A 39 26.71 -16.69 15.50
N GLU A 40 26.45 -17.92 15.11
CA GLU A 40 26.29 -18.32 13.72
C GLU A 40 24.86 -17.97 13.26
N LYS A 41 24.65 -16.75 12.84
CA LYS A 41 23.45 -16.35 12.09
C LYS A 41 23.71 -15.17 11.16
N SER A 42 24.75 -15.20 10.35
CA SER A 42 24.83 -14.31 9.17
C SER A 42 25.92 -14.68 8.15
N SER A 43 26.74 -15.70 8.37
CA SER A 43 27.82 -16.01 7.43
C SER A 43 27.44 -16.99 6.30
N GLY A 44 26.22 -17.53 6.30
CA GLY A 44 25.76 -18.50 5.28
C GLY A 44 25.20 -17.83 4.02
N SER A 45 24.47 -16.71 4.17
CA SER A 45 23.80 -16.04 3.04
C SER A 45 24.79 -15.34 2.10
N ASN A 46 25.77 -14.63 2.62
CA ASN A 46 26.74 -13.89 1.80
C ASN A 46 27.69 -14.77 0.97
N ALA A 47 27.88 -16.03 1.36
CA ALA A 47 28.74 -16.97 0.61
C ALA A 47 28.12 -17.38 -0.74
N ALA A 48 26.80 -17.41 -0.84
CA ALA A 48 26.09 -17.76 -2.09
C ALA A 48 26.30 -16.72 -3.21
N TYR A 49 26.55 -15.47 -2.85
CA TYR A 49 26.70 -14.35 -3.80
C TYR A 49 28.17 -13.95 -4.03
N ALA A 50 29.14 -14.59 -3.35
CA ALA A 50 30.54 -14.15 -3.32
C ALA A 50 31.16 -14.10 -4.73
N ASP A 51 30.87 -15.09 -5.58
CA ASP A 51 31.40 -15.23 -6.93
C ASP A 51 30.57 -14.51 -8.01
N LEU A 52 29.41 -13.92 -7.65
CA LEU A 52 28.59 -13.19 -8.60
C LEU A 52 29.09 -11.76 -8.78
N GLU A 53 28.94 -11.23 -10.01
CA GLU A 53 29.20 -9.80 -10.28
C GLU A 53 28.14 -8.94 -9.59
N PRO A 54 28.53 -7.79 -9.00
CA PRO A 54 27.56 -6.88 -8.38
C PRO A 54 26.55 -6.35 -9.39
N VAL A 55 25.28 -6.23 -8.96
CA VAL A 55 24.17 -5.67 -9.74
C VAL A 55 23.55 -4.52 -8.97
N THR A 56 23.21 -3.45 -9.68
CA THR A 56 22.41 -2.32 -9.14
C THR A 56 21.14 -2.20 -9.97
N LEU A 57 19.99 -2.17 -9.29
CA LEU A 57 18.67 -1.92 -9.86
C LEU A 57 18.19 -0.54 -9.40
N ILE A 58 17.62 0.24 -10.29
CA ILE A 58 16.95 1.51 -9.93
C ILE A 58 15.50 1.19 -9.60
N LEU A 59 15.05 1.60 -8.42
CA LEU A 59 13.67 1.51 -7.94
C LEU A 59 13.12 2.92 -7.76
N ALA A 60 11.95 3.20 -8.32
CA ALA A 60 11.31 4.50 -8.16
C ALA A 60 9.85 4.42 -7.68
N ASP A 61 9.38 5.47 -7.03
CA ASP A 61 7.97 5.72 -6.74
C ASP A 61 7.62 7.21 -6.83
N SER A 62 6.31 7.51 -6.95
CA SER A 62 5.76 8.87 -6.91
C SER A 62 4.95 9.14 -5.64
N THR A 63 4.97 8.24 -4.67
CA THR A 63 4.14 8.29 -3.46
C THR A 63 4.54 9.46 -2.54
N ALA A 64 3.65 9.84 -1.62
CA ALA A 64 3.95 10.89 -0.66
C ALA A 64 5.11 10.45 0.26
N LYS A 65 5.89 11.43 0.71
CA LYS A 65 6.96 11.18 1.68
C LYS A 65 6.40 10.52 2.95
N ASP A 66 7.13 9.55 3.45
CA ASP A 66 6.78 8.79 4.66
C ASP A 66 5.44 8.00 4.56
N SER A 67 4.88 7.85 3.34
CA SER A 67 3.78 6.92 3.09
C SER A 67 4.24 5.46 3.06
N ALA A 68 3.31 4.52 3.08
CA ALA A 68 3.62 3.09 3.05
C ALA A 68 4.47 2.70 1.82
N GLY A 69 4.13 3.22 0.63
CA GLY A 69 4.91 2.95 -0.59
C GLY A 69 6.32 3.51 -0.52
N ASN A 70 6.48 4.75 -0.02
CA ASN A 70 7.80 5.37 0.13
C ASN A 70 8.70 4.62 1.13
N LEU A 71 8.15 4.19 2.26
CA LEU A 71 8.91 3.40 3.25
C LEU A 71 9.21 1.98 2.76
N LEU A 72 8.33 1.39 1.95
CA LEU A 72 8.55 0.08 1.33
C LEU A 72 9.76 0.10 0.41
N GLY A 73 9.92 1.13 -0.43
CA GLY A 73 11.08 1.27 -1.32
C GLY A 73 12.41 1.31 -0.57
N GLN A 74 12.45 2.06 0.54
CA GLN A 74 13.61 2.12 1.42
C GLN A 74 13.90 0.75 2.05
N GLU A 75 12.86 0.02 2.49
CA GLU A 75 13.03 -1.28 3.12
C GLU A 75 13.49 -2.35 2.10
N ILE A 76 12.96 -2.36 0.87
CA ILE A 76 13.43 -3.27 -0.20
C ILE A 76 14.93 -3.05 -0.45
N ALA A 77 15.38 -1.79 -0.53
CA ALA A 77 16.80 -1.47 -0.74
C ALA A 77 17.67 -1.99 0.42
N ASN A 78 17.21 -1.86 1.66
CA ASN A 78 17.90 -2.36 2.84
C ASN A 78 17.99 -3.89 2.82
N GLN A 79 16.88 -4.58 2.56
CA GLN A 79 16.81 -6.04 2.57
C GLN A 79 17.67 -6.66 1.45
N ALA A 80 17.62 -6.12 0.23
CA ALA A 80 18.43 -6.60 -0.88
C ALA A 80 19.93 -6.51 -0.58
N ASN A 81 20.35 -5.40 0.02
CA ASN A 81 21.73 -5.19 0.45
C ASN A 81 22.14 -6.17 1.57
N GLU A 82 21.28 -6.35 2.59
CA GLU A 82 21.58 -7.23 3.73
C GLU A 82 21.66 -8.69 3.30
N ILE A 83 20.69 -9.19 2.52
CA ILE A 83 20.63 -10.57 2.05
C ILE A 83 21.88 -10.93 1.24
N THR A 84 22.31 -10.04 0.35
CA THR A 84 23.40 -10.33 -0.62
C THR A 84 24.77 -9.82 -0.17
N GLY A 85 24.85 -9.14 0.98
CA GLY A 85 26.09 -8.49 1.43
C GLY A 85 26.57 -7.39 0.49
N GLY A 86 25.63 -6.67 -0.13
CA GLY A 86 25.91 -5.55 -1.04
C GLY A 86 26.17 -5.96 -2.48
N LYS A 87 25.97 -7.23 -2.85
CA LYS A 87 26.14 -7.70 -4.22
C LYS A 87 24.94 -7.37 -5.12
N LEU A 88 23.73 -7.38 -4.56
CA LEU A 88 22.55 -6.79 -5.17
C LEU A 88 22.21 -5.51 -4.40
N THR A 89 22.25 -4.37 -5.07
CA THR A 89 21.87 -3.08 -4.52
C THR A 89 20.66 -2.53 -5.27
N VAL A 90 19.76 -1.88 -4.52
CA VAL A 90 18.61 -1.17 -5.07
C VAL A 90 18.85 0.32 -4.80
N ASP A 91 19.04 1.09 -5.87
CA ASP A 91 19.16 2.55 -5.84
C ASP A 91 17.75 3.15 -5.88
N TYR A 92 17.28 3.57 -4.70
CA TYR A 92 15.91 3.97 -4.51
C TYR A 92 15.70 5.49 -4.65
N HIS A 93 14.75 5.87 -5.52
CA HIS A 93 14.33 7.24 -5.82
C HIS A 93 12.84 7.43 -5.55
N GLY A 94 12.51 7.98 -4.41
CA GLY A 94 11.12 8.16 -3.96
C GLY A 94 10.53 9.52 -4.27
N THR A 95 9.25 9.68 -3.95
CA THR A 95 8.51 10.96 -3.96
C THR A 95 8.46 11.68 -5.31
N GLY A 96 8.45 10.92 -6.41
CA GLY A 96 8.37 11.46 -7.76
C GLY A 96 9.66 12.10 -8.28
N GLU A 97 10.83 11.77 -7.68
CA GLU A 97 12.13 12.31 -8.13
C GLU A 97 12.41 12.02 -9.60
N LEU A 98 12.02 10.84 -10.11
CA LEU A 98 12.21 10.43 -11.50
C LEU A 98 10.96 10.61 -12.39
N GLY A 99 9.86 11.14 -11.86
CA GLY A 99 8.63 11.41 -12.60
C GLY A 99 7.36 11.03 -11.85
N GLY A 100 6.21 11.29 -12.46
CA GLY A 100 4.90 10.84 -11.97
C GLY A 100 4.60 9.39 -12.41
N ASP A 101 3.47 8.86 -11.93
CA ASP A 101 3.06 7.46 -12.11
C ASP A 101 3.21 6.95 -13.55
N THR A 102 2.55 7.61 -14.49
CA THR A 102 2.57 7.23 -15.91
C THR A 102 3.98 7.28 -16.53
N ASP A 103 4.80 8.25 -16.14
CA ASP A 103 6.18 8.36 -16.63
C ASP A 103 7.06 7.25 -16.06
N LEU A 104 6.87 6.88 -14.79
CA LEU A 104 7.64 5.81 -14.15
C LEU A 104 7.36 4.45 -14.80
N VAL A 105 6.09 4.11 -15.08
CA VAL A 105 5.78 2.83 -15.77
C VAL A 105 6.36 2.78 -17.17
N ARG A 106 6.33 3.89 -17.92
CA ARG A 106 6.97 3.95 -19.25
C ARG A 106 8.47 3.76 -19.17
N GLN A 107 9.14 4.36 -18.20
CA GLN A 107 10.57 4.18 -17.96
C GLN A 107 10.89 2.74 -17.53
N GLU A 108 10.02 2.11 -16.73
CA GLU A 108 10.14 0.70 -16.37
C GLU A 108 9.98 -0.19 -17.61
N GLN A 109 8.96 0.02 -18.45
CA GLN A 109 8.78 -0.75 -19.70
C GLN A 109 9.95 -0.59 -20.67
N SER A 110 10.59 0.60 -20.73
CA SER A 110 11.78 0.84 -21.56
C SER A 110 13.08 0.38 -20.91
N ASN A 111 13.05 -0.09 -19.67
CA ASN A 111 14.20 -0.47 -18.86
C ASN A 111 15.19 0.69 -18.57
N ASP A 112 14.70 1.95 -18.63
CA ASP A 112 15.47 3.11 -18.17
C ASP A 112 15.58 3.12 -16.65
N ILE A 113 14.52 2.69 -15.95
CA ILE A 113 14.52 2.24 -14.55
C ILE A 113 14.07 0.78 -14.49
N GLN A 114 14.55 0.03 -13.49
CA GLN A 114 14.27 -1.40 -13.45
C GLN A 114 13.01 -1.74 -12.67
N MET A 115 12.71 -1.01 -11.60
CA MET A 115 11.62 -1.34 -10.67
C MET A 115 10.77 -0.13 -10.35
N VAL A 116 9.48 -0.38 -10.12
CA VAL A 116 8.53 0.65 -9.68
C VAL A 116 7.71 0.14 -8.51
N ILE A 117 7.43 1.04 -7.55
CA ILE A 117 6.35 0.87 -6.58
C ILE A 117 5.24 1.82 -6.96
N MET A 118 4.02 1.29 -7.11
CA MET A 118 2.88 2.07 -7.56
C MET A 118 1.56 1.53 -7.02
N GLN A 119 0.57 2.40 -6.86
CA GLN A 119 -0.80 1.96 -6.63
C GLN A 119 -1.39 1.31 -7.90
N PRO A 120 -2.35 0.36 -7.78
CA PRO A 120 -2.89 -0.37 -8.93
C PRO A 120 -3.50 0.51 -10.03
N ALA A 121 -4.21 1.58 -9.65
CA ALA A 121 -5.03 2.34 -10.59
C ALA A 121 -4.25 2.95 -11.78
N PRO A 122 -3.07 3.59 -11.63
CA PRO A 122 -2.28 4.07 -12.78
C PRO A 122 -1.75 2.95 -13.66
N MET A 123 -1.57 1.73 -13.12
CA MET A 123 -1.09 0.56 -13.87
C MET A 123 -2.09 0.05 -14.90
N VAL A 124 -3.39 0.29 -14.73
CA VAL A 124 -4.46 -0.24 -15.61
C VAL A 124 -4.24 0.12 -17.09
N SER A 125 -3.65 1.28 -17.38
CA SER A 125 -3.34 1.69 -18.75
C SER A 125 -2.21 0.89 -19.41
N PHE A 126 -1.43 0.15 -18.63
CA PHE A 126 -0.26 -0.63 -19.06
C PHE A 126 -0.48 -2.14 -18.89
N VAL A 127 -1.14 -2.52 -17.81
CA VAL A 127 -1.54 -3.89 -17.47
C VAL A 127 -3.05 -3.86 -17.20
N PRO A 128 -3.89 -4.08 -18.24
CA PRO A 128 -5.35 -3.91 -18.13
C PRO A 128 -5.99 -4.73 -17.00
N ASP A 129 -5.45 -5.90 -16.69
CA ASP A 129 -5.95 -6.77 -15.62
C ASP A 129 -5.76 -6.19 -14.21
N MET A 130 -4.94 -5.13 -14.04
CA MET A 130 -4.91 -4.38 -12.79
C MET A 130 -6.25 -3.69 -12.47
N ALA A 131 -7.18 -3.60 -13.43
CA ALA A 131 -8.54 -3.14 -13.19
C ALA A 131 -9.34 -4.00 -12.20
N VAL A 132 -8.89 -5.20 -11.87
CA VAL A 132 -9.47 -6.02 -10.78
C VAL A 132 -9.47 -5.28 -9.43
N PHE A 133 -8.52 -4.37 -9.22
CA PHE A 133 -8.44 -3.54 -8.01
C PHE A 133 -9.42 -2.35 -8.03
N ASP A 134 -9.99 -2.03 -9.18
CA ASP A 134 -10.95 -0.93 -9.34
C ASP A 134 -12.40 -1.34 -9.00
N LEU A 135 -12.65 -2.61 -8.69
CA LEU A 135 -13.96 -3.09 -8.25
C LEU A 135 -14.35 -2.40 -6.94
N PRO A 136 -15.37 -1.53 -6.92
CA PRO A 136 -15.72 -0.77 -5.73
C PRO A 136 -16.12 -1.70 -4.57
N MET A 137 -15.48 -1.52 -3.40
CA MET A 137 -15.79 -2.26 -2.15
C MET A 137 -15.59 -3.79 -2.23
N ALA A 138 -14.96 -4.34 -3.28
CA ALA A 138 -14.80 -5.78 -3.46
C ALA A 138 -14.01 -6.45 -2.32
N PHE A 139 -13.12 -5.71 -1.68
CA PHE A 139 -12.28 -6.19 -0.57
C PHE A 139 -12.84 -5.85 0.82
N ALA A 140 -13.90 -5.02 0.92
CA ALA A 140 -14.34 -4.41 2.18
C ALA A 140 -14.85 -5.40 3.24
N THR A 141 -15.18 -6.64 2.85
CA THR A 141 -15.68 -7.69 3.77
C THR A 141 -14.61 -8.72 4.16
N TYR A 142 -13.37 -8.54 3.71
CA TYR A 142 -12.26 -9.45 3.96
C TYR A 142 -11.22 -8.77 4.86
N ASP A 143 -10.60 -9.57 5.74
CA ASP A 143 -9.50 -9.08 6.56
C ASP A 143 -8.16 -9.05 5.79
N ALA A 144 -7.14 -8.43 6.41
CA ALA A 144 -5.83 -8.27 5.79
C ALA A 144 -5.16 -9.60 5.43
N ASP A 145 -5.32 -10.65 6.24
CA ASP A 145 -4.70 -11.95 6.01
C ASP A 145 -5.39 -12.69 4.87
N GLN A 146 -6.72 -12.58 4.75
CA GLN A 146 -7.49 -13.12 3.62
C GLN A 146 -7.06 -12.45 2.31
N ILE A 147 -6.97 -11.12 2.30
CA ILE A 147 -6.52 -10.35 1.12
C ILE A 147 -5.08 -10.73 0.76
N GLU A 148 -4.19 -10.83 1.74
CA GLU A 148 -2.80 -11.22 1.54
C GLU A 148 -2.67 -12.60 0.89
N THR A 149 -3.44 -13.56 1.39
CA THR A 149 -3.46 -14.93 0.85
C THR A 149 -3.82 -14.96 -0.64
N VAL A 150 -4.73 -14.06 -1.06
CA VAL A 150 -5.14 -13.98 -2.46
C VAL A 150 -4.15 -13.20 -3.31
N LEU A 151 -3.65 -12.07 -2.84
CA LEU A 151 -2.81 -11.19 -3.65
C LEU A 151 -1.36 -11.65 -3.78
N ASN A 152 -0.81 -12.33 -2.78
CA ASN A 152 0.59 -12.78 -2.73
C ASN A 152 0.74 -14.31 -2.61
N GLY A 153 -0.37 -15.07 -2.58
CA GLY A 153 -0.35 -16.53 -2.55
C GLY A 153 -0.18 -17.15 -3.93
N ASP A 154 0.08 -18.47 -3.98
CA ASP A 154 0.11 -19.25 -5.21
C ASP A 154 -1.31 -19.76 -5.52
N ASN A 155 -2.02 -19.05 -6.38
CA ASN A 155 -3.40 -19.32 -6.76
C ASN A 155 -3.66 -18.95 -8.23
N GLU A 156 -4.88 -19.25 -8.72
CA GLU A 156 -5.26 -19.02 -10.12
C GLU A 156 -5.26 -17.52 -10.47
N PHE A 157 -5.66 -16.66 -9.54
CA PHE A 157 -5.65 -15.21 -9.74
C PHE A 157 -4.24 -14.66 -9.93
N THR A 158 -3.30 -15.00 -9.03
CA THR A 158 -1.92 -14.49 -9.10
C THR A 158 -1.18 -14.99 -10.32
N GLN A 159 -1.46 -16.23 -10.76
CA GLN A 159 -0.89 -16.78 -12.00
C GLN A 159 -1.42 -16.04 -13.24
N GLY A 160 -2.74 -15.75 -13.29
CA GLY A 160 -3.34 -14.95 -14.35
C GLY A 160 -2.80 -13.54 -14.40
N LEU A 161 -2.73 -12.86 -13.25
CA LEU A 161 -2.21 -11.50 -13.16
C LEU A 161 -0.73 -11.43 -13.56
N GLN A 162 0.09 -12.41 -13.15
CA GLN A 162 1.49 -12.49 -13.55
C GLN A 162 1.65 -12.60 -15.08
N ALA A 163 0.80 -13.40 -15.75
CA ALA A 163 0.82 -13.50 -17.20
C ALA A 163 0.54 -12.14 -17.88
N SER A 164 -0.40 -11.36 -17.34
CA SER A 164 -0.71 -10.01 -17.84
C SER A 164 0.46 -9.03 -17.67
N PHE A 165 1.17 -9.09 -16.54
CA PHE A 165 2.39 -8.32 -16.34
C PHE A 165 3.46 -8.69 -17.37
N GLU A 166 3.66 -9.98 -17.64
CA GLU A 166 4.64 -10.46 -18.62
C GLU A 166 4.30 -10.06 -20.05
N GLU A 167 3.02 -10.03 -20.42
CA GLU A 167 2.54 -9.50 -21.72
C GLU A 167 2.84 -7.99 -21.85
N ALA A 168 2.80 -7.25 -20.75
CA ALA A 168 3.15 -5.82 -20.70
C ALA A 168 4.67 -5.57 -20.65
N GLY A 169 5.51 -6.60 -20.65
CA GLY A 169 6.97 -6.49 -20.54
C GLY A 169 7.45 -6.21 -19.11
N LEU A 170 6.64 -6.55 -18.11
CA LEU A 170 6.90 -6.38 -16.68
C LEU A 170 6.85 -7.74 -15.97
N HIS A 171 7.31 -7.78 -14.73
CA HIS A 171 7.19 -8.93 -13.83
C HIS A 171 6.71 -8.43 -12.47
N ASN A 172 5.61 -8.98 -11.97
CA ASN A 172 5.06 -8.64 -10.66
C ASN A 172 5.86 -9.32 -9.55
N LEU A 173 6.30 -8.56 -8.55
CA LEU A 173 7.01 -9.07 -7.37
C LEU A 173 6.13 -9.16 -6.13
N GLY A 174 4.92 -8.59 -6.16
CA GLY A 174 3.96 -8.67 -5.07
C GLY A 174 3.24 -7.37 -4.76
N PHE A 175 2.45 -7.41 -3.69
CA PHE A 175 1.62 -6.29 -3.23
C PHE A 175 1.82 -6.05 -1.73
N LEU A 176 2.10 -4.81 -1.35
CA LEU A 176 1.96 -4.38 0.04
C LEU A 176 0.53 -3.91 0.28
N GLN A 177 -0.15 -4.50 1.24
CA GLN A 177 -1.46 -4.09 1.77
C GLN A 177 -1.59 -4.50 3.26
N ASN A 178 -2.58 -4.00 3.96
CA ASN A 178 -2.91 -4.40 5.33
C ASN A 178 -4.41 -4.26 5.64
N GLY A 179 -5.27 -4.40 4.61
CA GLY A 179 -6.72 -4.25 4.76
C GLY A 179 -7.20 -2.80 4.98
N THR A 180 -6.38 -1.80 4.66
CA THR A 180 -6.79 -0.39 4.66
C THR A 180 -7.32 0.03 3.29
N PHE A 181 -8.10 1.10 3.28
CA PHE A 181 -8.80 1.57 2.09
C PHE A 181 -8.44 3.00 1.76
N ARG A 182 -8.82 3.42 0.56
CA ARG A 182 -8.79 4.81 0.12
C ARG A 182 -10.04 5.49 0.62
N GLU A 183 -9.85 6.71 1.14
CA GLU A 183 -10.88 7.53 1.74
C GLU A 183 -11.04 8.85 0.97
N THR A 184 -12.15 9.54 1.15
CA THR A 184 -12.41 10.79 0.45
C THR A 184 -12.17 11.98 1.36
N THR A 185 -11.30 12.93 0.96
CA THR A 185 -11.23 14.25 1.62
C THR A 185 -12.02 15.28 0.84
N SER A 186 -12.67 16.23 1.54
CA SER A 186 -13.56 17.23 0.93
C SER A 186 -13.65 18.51 1.74
N ASN A 187 -13.97 19.64 1.07
CA ASN A 187 -14.37 20.89 1.69
C ASN A 187 -15.89 20.98 1.95
N LYS A 188 -16.63 19.90 1.67
CA LYS A 188 -18.06 19.75 1.94
C LYS A 188 -18.27 18.51 2.80
N ALA A 189 -19.18 18.59 3.78
CA ALA A 189 -19.60 17.40 4.52
C ALA A 189 -20.34 16.45 3.58
N LEU A 190 -19.85 15.20 3.48
CA LEU A 190 -20.41 14.15 2.63
C LEU A 190 -21.13 13.14 3.53
N ASN A 191 -22.31 13.47 4.04
CA ASN A 191 -23.01 12.64 5.02
C ASN A 191 -23.87 11.53 4.38
N THR A 192 -24.27 11.72 3.13
CA THR A 192 -25.13 10.80 2.37
C THR A 192 -24.60 10.63 0.95
N ILE A 193 -25.10 9.63 0.21
CA ILE A 193 -24.73 9.41 -1.20
C ILE A 193 -25.10 10.62 -2.06
N GLU A 194 -26.22 11.29 -1.76
CA GLU A 194 -26.69 12.46 -2.48
C GLU A 194 -25.73 13.66 -2.38
N ASP A 195 -24.94 13.74 -1.31
CA ASP A 195 -23.95 14.82 -1.12
C ASP A 195 -22.78 14.77 -2.12
N PHE A 196 -22.59 13.62 -2.77
CA PHE A 196 -21.61 13.47 -3.86
C PHE A 196 -22.09 14.09 -5.18
N SER A 197 -23.40 14.39 -5.31
CA SER A 197 -23.96 14.93 -6.54
C SER A 197 -23.33 16.30 -6.91
N GLY A 198 -22.67 16.34 -8.09
CA GLY A 198 -21.98 17.53 -8.59
C GLY A 198 -20.68 17.87 -7.84
N LEU A 199 -20.16 16.97 -6.99
CA LEU A 199 -18.89 17.16 -6.32
C LEU A 199 -17.74 17.11 -7.33
N GLN A 200 -16.97 18.18 -7.45
CA GLN A 200 -15.74 18.19 -8.26
C GLN A 200 -14.66 17.40 -7.53
N ILE A 201 -14.48 16.14 -7.90
CA ILE A 201 -13.52 15.25 -7.24
C ILE A 201 -12.32 14.95 -8.14
N ARG A 202 -11.11 15.11 -7.59
CA ARG A 202 -9.89 14.65 -8.26
C ARG A 202 -9.77 13.14 -8.13
N THR A 203 -9.43 12.47 -9.22
CA THR A 203 -9.07 11.05 -9.25
C THR A 203 -7.65 10.85 -9.81
N MET A 204 -7.12 9.64 -9.68
CA MET A 204 -5.98 9.20 -10.48
C MET A 204 -6.37 9.08 -11.97
N GLU A 205 -5.39 8.94 -12.85
CA GLU A 205 -5.59 8.70 -14.29
C GLU A 205 -6.09 7.27 -14.53
N ASN A 206 -7.36 7.02 -14.19
CA ASN A 206 -8.02 5.72 -14.29
C ASN A 206 -9.48 5.89 -14.67
N SER A 207 -9.90 5.27 -15.80
CA SER A 207 -11.26 5.38 -16.32
C SER A 207 -12.32 4.73 -15.43
N ASN A 208 -11.99 3.63 -14.74
CA ASN A 208 -12.92 2.93 -13.86
C ASN A 208 -13.17 3.74 -12.58
N HIS A 209 -12.13 4.37 -12.02
CA HIS A 209 -12.30 5.31 -10.90
C HIS A 209 -13.17 6.49 -11.31
N MET A 210 -12.96 7.06 -12.50
CA MET A 210 -13.82 8.14 -13.00
C MET A 210 -15.26 7.66 -13.18
N ALA A 211 -15.47 6.46 -13.73
CA ALA A 211 -16.82 5.89 -13.89
C ALA A 211 -17.51 5.70 -12.54
N PHE A 212 -16.83 5.12 -11.54
CA PHE A 212 -17.39 4.95 -10.19
C PHE A 212 -17.90 6.26 -9.60
N TRP A 213 -17.06 7.33 -9.63
CA TRP A 213 -17.47 8.62 -9.08
C TRP A 213 -18.62 9.27 -9.88
N GLN A 214 -18.64 9.11 -11.21
CA GLN A 214 -19.76 9.56 -12.05
C GLN A 214 -21.05 8.79 -11.73
N ASP A 215 -20.95 7.48 -11.49
CA ASP A 215 -22.10 6.61 -11.20
C ASP A 215 -22.80 6.95 -9.90
N ILE A 216 -22.08 7.52 -8.93
CA ILE A 216 -22.66 8.05 -7.68
C ILE A 216 -22.95 9.56 -7.73
N GLY A 217 -22.79 10.18 -8.91
CA GLY A 217 -23.22 11.55 -9.20
C GLY A 217 -22.15 12.64 -9.07
N ALA A 218 -20.89 12.30 -8.78
CA ALA A 218 -19.79 13.25 -8.72
C ALA A 218 -19.27 13.62 -10.13
N GLU A 219 -18.42 14.64 -10.19
CA GLU A 219 -17.77 15.12 -11.42
C GLU A 219 -16.24 14.91 -11.30
N PRO A 220 -15.73 13.73 -11.67
CA PRO A 220 -14.32 13.40 -11.51
C PRO A 220 -13.44 14.13 -12.53
N THR A 221 -12.25 14.56 -12.09
CA THR A 221 -11.21 15.15 -12.92
C THR A 221 -9.89 14.45 -12.64
N PRO A 222 -9.26 13.78 -13.63
CA PRO A 222 -7.97 13.14 -13.42
C PRO A 222 -6.86 14.18 -13.37
N LEU A 223 -6.01 14.13 -12.33
CA LEU A 223 -4.83 14.99 -12.15
C LEU A 223 -3.68 14.18 -11.57
N ALA A 224 -2.46 14.47 -12.03
CA ALA A 224 -1.24 13.94 -11.44
C ALA A 224 -1.11 14.35 -9.95
N TRP A 225 -0.52 13.46 -9.12
CA TRP A 225 -0.47 13.70 -7.68
C TRP A 225 0.18 15.04 -7.29
N ALA A 226 1.24 15.43 -7.99
CA ALA A 226 1.97 16.68 -7.74
C ALA A 226 1.10 17.94 -7.88
N GLU A 227 -0.04 17.87 -8.58
CA GLU A 227 -0.94 18.99 -8.82
C GLU A 227 -2.07 19.09 -7.79
N VAL A 228 -2.33 18.00 -7.04
CA VAL A 228 -3.55 17.85 -6.21
C VAL A 228 -3.64 18.89 -5.11
N TYR A 229 -2.59 19.11 -4.33
CA TYR A 229 -2.63 20.07 -3.22
C TYR A 229 -3.04 21.47 -3.69
N PHE A 230 -2.44 21.94 -4.78
CA PHE A 230 -2.76 23.27 -5.33
C PHE A 230 -4.15 23.31 -5.99
N ALA A 231 -4.60 22.23 -6.60
CA ALA A 231 -5.94 22.15 -7.17
C ALA A 231 -7.03 22.23 -6.07
N LEU A 232 -6.81 21.58 -4.93
CA LEU A 232 -7.67 21.69 -3.74
C LEU A 232 -7.59 23.09 -3.12
N GLN A 233 -6.38 23.61 -2.92
CA GLN A 233 -6.15 24.94 -2.32
C GLN A 233 -6.82 26.07 -3.08
N ASN A 234 -6.81 26.03 -4.41
CA ASN A 234 -7.40 27.07 -5.24
C ASN A 234 -8.85 26.80 -5.65
N GLY A 235 -9.43 25.67 -5.23
CA GLY A 235 -10.81 25.30 -5.51
C GLY A 235 -11.07 24.86 -6.95
N THR A 236 -10.03 24.39 -7.68
CA THR A 236 -10.22 23.75 -8.99
C THR A 236 -10.98 22.44 -8.84
N VAL A 237 -10.75 21.72 -7.74
CA VAL A 237 -11.53 20.56 -7.28
C VAL A 237 -11.93 20.77 -5.83
N ASP A 238 -13.07 20.20 -5.41
CA ASP A 238 -13.62 20.30 -4.05
C ASP A 238 -13.10 19.16 -3.15
N ALA A 239 -12.71 18.03 -3.77
CA ALA A 239 -12.41 16.77 -3.10
C ALA A 239 -11.32 15.99 -3.83
N GLN A 240 -10.74 15.03 -3.14
CA GLN A 240 -9.89 13.98 -3.68
C GLN A 240 -10.09 12.69 -2.88
N GLU A 241 -9.57 11.57 -3.37
CA GLU A 241 -9.60 10.28 -2.69
C GLU A 241 -8.20 9.68 -2.60
N ASN A 242 -7.84 9.16 -1.44
CA ASN A 242 -6.56 8.47 -1.21
C ASN A 242 -6.53 7.79 0.17
N ALA A 243 -5.48 7.02 0.45
CA ALA A 243 -5.22 6.50 1.78
C ALA A 243 -4.89 7.61 2.79
N ILE A 244 -5.17 7.34 4.06
CA ILE A 244 -4.97 8.30 5.17
C ILE A 244 -3.50 8.74 5.27
N ASP A 245 -2.55 7.82 5.05
CA ASP A 245 -1.10 8.11 5.08
C ASP A 245 -0.70 9.11 4.00
N THR A 246 -1.21 8.94 2.80
CA THR A 246 -0.98 9.81 1.66
C THR A 246 -1.58 11.21 1.90
N CYS A 247 -2.79 11.26 2.48
CA CYS A 247 -3.45 12.52 2.84
C CYS A 247 -2.65 13.30 3.89
N ALA A 248 -2.22 12.63 4.96
CA ALA A 248 -1.44 13.25 6.02
C ALA A 248 -0.04 13.65 5.56
N GLY A 249 0.65 12.77 4.81
CA GLY A 249 1.99 13.04 4.26
C GLY A 249 2.02 14.22 3.29
N SER A 250 0.87 14.57 2.70
CA SER A 250 0.71 15.74 1.82
C SER A 250 0.03 16.92 2.48
N SER A 251 -0.15 16.88 3.80
CA SER A 251 -0.74 17.96 4.60
C SER A 251 -2.12 18.41 4.12
N LEU A 252 -2.97 17.48 3.65
CA LEU A 252 -4.27 17.83 3.08
C LEU A 252 -5.22 18.47 4.11
N GLN A 253 -5.00 18.28 5.41
CA GLN A 253 -5.71 18.98 6.49
C GLN A 253 -5.57 20.51 6.45
N GLU A 254 -4.61 21.04 5.69
CA GLU A 254 -4.45 22.48 5.49
C GLU A 254 -5.43 23.05 4.44
N VAL A 255 -5.98 22.19 3.58
CA VAL A 255 -6.79 22.57 2.40
C VAL A 255 -8.10 21.79 2.28
N GLN A 256 -8.40 20.88 3.22
CA GLN A 256 -9.61 20.06 3.25
C GLN A 256 -10.18 19.99 4.68
N ASP A 257 -11.49 20.13 4.82
CA ASP A 257 -12.17 20.21 6.11
C ASP A 257 -12.69 18.85 6.62
N TYR A 258 -12.95 17.90 5.71
CA TYR A 258 -13.60 16.61 6.03
C TYR A 258 -12.79 15.43 5.50
N LEU A 259 -12.82 14.33 6.27
CA LEU A 259 -12.37 13.00 5.89
C LEU A 259 -13.56 12.04 5.95
N ALA A 260 -14.08 11.65 4.80
CA ALA A 260 -15.19 10.72 4.68
C ALA A 260 -14.63 9.29 4.46
N MET A 261 -14.97 8.39 5.39
CA MET A 261 -14.48 7.00 5.42
C MET A 261 -15.24 6.14 4.42
N THR A 262 -15.00 6.42 3.13
CA THR A 262 -15.73 5.80 2.02
C THR A 262 -15.33 4.35 1.76
N ASN A 263 -14.16 3.91 2.18
CA ASN A 263 -13.63 2.54 2.02
C ASN A 263 -13.87 1.95 0.61
N HIS A 264 -13.82 2.79 -0.41
CA HIS A 264 -14.31 2.43 -1.74
C HIS A 264 -13.36 1.55 -2.53
N ILE A 265 -12.05 1.65 -2.30
CA ILE A 265 -10.99 0.89 -2.99
C ILE A 265 -9.93 0.45 -1.99
N LEU A 266 -9.43 -0.78 -2.11
CA LEU A 266 -8.31 -1.27 -1.31
C LEU A 266 -7.07 -0.40 -1.53
N TYR A 267 -6.41 0.01 -0.44
CA TYR A 267 -5.11 0.64 -0.54
C TYR A 267 -4.01 -0.43 -0.62
N ALA A 268 -3.43 -0.56 -1.79
CA ALA A 268 -2.34 -1.47 -2.07
C ALA A 268 -1.24 -0.75 -2.86
N ASN A 269 0.01 -1.22 -2.69
CA ASN A 269 1.15 -0.83 -3.50
C ASN A 269 1.68 -2.08 -4.20
N ASN A 270 1.67 -2.07 -5.52
CA ASN A 270 2.29 -3.08 -6.35
C ASN A 270 3.80 -2.82 -6.44
N ILE A 271 4.58 -3.88 -6.46
CA ILE A 271 6.01 -3.86 -6.75
C ILE A 271 6.22 -4.63 -8.05
N SER A 272 6.76 -3.98 -9.06
CA SER A 272 7.08 -4.58 -10.36
C SER A 272 8.53 -4.36 -10.75
N ILE A 273 9.00 -5.17 -11.69
CA ILE A 273 10.32 -5.06 -12.31
C ILE A 273 10.17 -5.25 -13.83
N ASN A 274 10.95 -4.51 -14.62
CA ASN A 274 11.06 -4.74 -16.06
C ASN A 274 11.41 -6.22 -16.34
N LYS A 275 10.67 -6.87 -17.26
CA LYS A 275 10.83 -8.30 -17.52
C LYS A 275 12.22 -8.67 -18.07
N GLU A 276 12.79 -7.83 -18.95
CA GLU A 276 14.14 -8.08 -19.49
C GLU A 276 15.20 -7.96 -18.39
N ALA A 277 15.06 -6.94 -17.50
CA ALA A 277 15.92 -6.82 -16.34
C ALA A 277 15.81 -8.04 -15.43
N TRP A 278 14.58 -8.50 -15.12
CA TRP A 278 14.34 -9.72 -14.34
C TRP A 278 14.98 -10.96 -14.95
N ASP A 279 14.72 -11.20 -16.23
CA ASP A 279 15.21 -12.39 -16.95
C ASP A 279 16.75 -12.40 -17.09
N SER A 280 17.40 -11.22 -17.03
CA SER A 280 18.86 -11.08 -17.09
C SER A 280 19.57 -11.33 -15.75
N LEU A 281 18.83 -11.32 -14.63
CA LEU A 281 19.39 -11.60 -13.32
C LEU A 281 19.81 -13.07 -13.20
N ASP A 282 20.95 -13.29 -12.51
CA ASP A 282 21.30 -14.64 -12.06
C ASP A 282 20.16 -15.19 -11.17
N PRO A 283 19.79 -16.48 -11.29
CA PRO A 283 18.72 -17.07 -10.46
C PRO A 283 18.88 -16.82 -8.96
N ALA A 284 20.11 -16.73 -8.45
CA ALA A 284 20.35 -16.39 -7.06
C ALA A 284 19.95 -14.95 -6.72
N TYR A 285 20.10 -14.01 -7.66
CA TYR A 285 19.62 -12.63 -7.48
C TYR A 285 18.11 -12.51 -7.63
N GLN A 286 17.47 -13.31 -8.50
CA GLN A 286 16.00 -13.38 -8.57
C GLN A 286 15.42 -13.87 -7.24
N GLU A 287 16.01 -14.94 -6.67
CA GLU A 287 15.60 -15.44 -5.34
C GLU A 287 15.84 -14.39 -4.24
N ALA A 288 17.01 -13.73 -4.25
CA ALA A 288 17.34 -12.69 -3.27
C ALA A 288 16.41 -11.48 -3.35
N LEU A 289 16.05 -11.03 -4.56
CA LEU A 289 15.14 -9.90 -4.75
C LEU A 289 13.72 -10.26 -4.31
N THR A 290 13.22 -11.44 -4.68
CA THR A 290 11.93 -11.96 -4.20
C THR A 290 11.90 -12.03 -2.68
N GLN A 291 12.96 -12.54 -2.05
CA GLN A 291 13.09 -12.59 -0.61
C GLN A 291 13.11 -11.18 0.01
N ALA A 292 13.83 -10.24 -0.60
CA ALA A 292 13.92 -8.86 -0.13
C ALA A 292 12.57 -8.15 -0.16
N VAL A 293 11.81 -8.31 -1.25
CA VAL A 293 10.44 -7.77 -1.38
C VAL A 293 9.52 -8.39 -0.32
N ASN A 294 9.49 -9.71 -0.19
CA ASN A 294 8.65 -10.40 0.79
C ASN A 294 8.99 -9.97 2.23
N GLN A 295 10.28 -9.86 2.59
CA GLN A 295 10.69 -9.41 3.91
C GLN A 295 10.32 -7.94 4.15
N ALA A 296 10.45 -7.09 3.13
CA ALA A 296 10.04 -5.69 3.24
C ALA A 296 8.52 -5.56 3.44
N ILE A 297 7.70 -6.34 2.73
CA ILE A 297 6.25 -6.41 2.93
C ILE A 297 5.92 -6.81 4.37
N GLU A 298 6.53 -7.89 4.88
CA GLU A 298 6.30 -8.36 6.25
C GLU A 298 6.71 -7.33 7.33
N VAL A 299 7.79 -6.59 7.09
CA VAL A 299 8.23 -5.49 7.98
C VAL A 299 7.25 -4.33 7.94
N MET A 300 6.67 -4.04 6.77
CA MET A 300 5.78 -2.89 6.58
C MET A 300 4.36 -3.11 7.09
N LYS A 301 3.80 -4.32 7.03
CA LYS A 301 2.42 -4.62 7.47
C LYS A 301 2.09 -4.07 8.86
N PRO A 302 2.82 -4.41 9.95
CA PRO A 302 2.52 -3.86 11.27
C PRO A 302 2.75 -2.35 11.36
N LYS A 303 3.71 -1.80 10.60
CA LYS A 303 3.97 -0.36 10.56
C LYS A 303 2.79 0.40 9.95
N MET A 304 2.15 -0.14 8.91
CA MET A 304 1.00 0.51 8.28
C MET A 304 -0.16 0.73 9.27
N LEU A 305 -0.44 -0.23 10.16
CA LEU A 305 -1.49 -0.09 11.18
C LEU A 305 -1.15 1.03 12.19
N GLU A 306 0.09 1.04 12.69
CA GLU A 306 0.56 2.10 13.59
C GLU A 306 0.53 3.46 12.90
N MET A 307 0.97 3.53 11.65
CA MET A 307 0.97 4.75 10.85
C MET A 307 -0.46 5.26 10.63
N GLN A 308 -1.41 4.40 10.32
CA GLN A 308 -2.80 4.77 10.09
C GLN A 308 -3.40 5.50 11.29
N GLU A 309 -3.21 4.99 12.52
CA GLU A 309 -3.69 5.64 13.74
C GLU A 309 -3.04 7.01 13.95
N GLN A 310 -1.71 7.09 13.79
CA GLN A 310 -0.97 8.34 13.99
C GLN A 310 -1.33 9.40 12.93
N GLN A 311 -1.54 8.98 11.71
CA GLN A 311 -1.85 9.88 10.60
C GLN A 311 -3.30 10.34 10.61
N LEU A 312 -4.24 9.48 11.00
CA LEU A 312 -5.61 9.89 11.29
C LEU A 312 -5.64 10.94 12.41
N GLN A 313 -4.84 10.76 13.46
CA GLN A 313 -4.71 11.76 14.52
C GLN A 313 -4.11 13.07 13.98
N THR A 314 -3.12 12.99 13.07
CA THR A 314 -2.53 14.20 12.44
C THR A 314 -3.57 14.98 11.64
N LEU A 315 -4.40 14.31 10.84
CA LEU A 315 -5.46 14.95 10.06
C LEU A 315 -6.50 15.61 10.98
N THR A 316 -6.93 14.91 12.05
CA THR A 316 -7.94 15.42 12.99
C THR A 316 -7.42 16.55 13.89
N ASP A 317 -6.17 16.47 14.36
CA ASP A 317 -5.50 17.57 15.09
C ASP A 317 -5.31 18.80 14.18
N GLY A 318 -5.16 18.59 12.88
CA GLY A 318 -5.12 19.62 11.86
C GLY A 318 -6.47 20.26 11.55
N GLY A 319 -7.56 19.73 12.12
CA GLY A 319 -8.91 20.29 12.03
C GLY A 319 -9.89 19.54 11.13
N MET A 320 -9.48 18.43 10.48
CA MET A 320 -10.40 17.62 9.69
C MET A 320 -11.45 16.95 10.58
N GLU A 321 -12.70 17.02 10.15
CA GLU A 321 -13.83 16.27 10.74
C GLU A 321 -13.98 14.93 10.03
N VAL A 322 -13.99 13.82 10.81
CA VAL A 322 -14.16 12.46 10.27
C VAL A 322 -15.65 12.16 10.13
N ILE A 323 -16.06 11.70 8.95
CA ILE A 323 -17.39 11.23 8.65
C ILE A 323 -17.35 9.71 8.47
N GLU A 324 -17.99 8.99 9.38
CA GLU A 324 -18.14 7.54 9.31
C GLU A 324 -19.53 7.20 8.77
N TYR A 325 -19.62 6.09 8.04
CA TYR A 325 -20.86 5.61 7.46
C TYR A 325 -21.30 4.28 8.08
N ASP A 326 -22.61 4.09 8.16
CA ASP A 326 -23.17 2.80 8.49
C ASP A 326 -23.28 1.88 7.25
N GLN A 327 -23.64 0.62 7.46
CA GLN A 327 -23.74 -0.36 6.39
C GLN A 327 -24.73 0.06 5.28
N SER A 328 -25.76 0.85 5.61
CA SER A 328 -26.77 1.28 4.62
C SER A 328 -26.20 2.20 3.53
N PHE A 329 -25.15 2.96 3.85
CA PHE A 329 -24.42 3.77 2.86
C PHE A 329 -23.74 2.90 1.82
N PHE A 330 -22.99 1.88 2.26
CA PHE A 330 -22.30 0.95 1.37
C PHE A 330 -23.27 0.10 0.55
N ASP A 331 -24.33 -0.39 1.19
CA ASP A 331 -25.38 -1.15 0.51
C ASP A 331 -26.08 -0.30 -0.56
N GLY A 332 -26.27 1.00 -0.29
CA GLY A 332 -26.85 1.95 -1.23
C GLY A 332 -25.98 2.18 -2.47
N ILE A 333 -24.67 2.30 -2.28
CA ILE A 333 -23.72 2.40 -3.41
C ILE A 333 -23.72 1.11 -4.23
N LEU A 334 -23.61 -0.06 -3.58
CA LEU A 334 -23.60 -1.36 -4.26
C LEU A 334 -24.93 -1.70 -4.93
N ALA A 335 -26.05 -1.15 -4.48
CA ALA A 335 -27.36 -1.31 -5.12
C ALA A 335 -27.58 -0.38 -6.33
N ASN A 336 -26.68 0.57 -6.59
CA ASN A 336 -26.76 1.44 -7.75
C ASN A 336 -26.54 0.65 -9.05
N GLU A 337 -27.47 0.77 -10.01
CA GLU A 337 -27.42 0.01 -11.28
C GLU A 337 -26.18 0.33 -12.11
N GLN A 338 -25.68 1.58 -12.08
CA GLN A 338 -24.47 1.98 -12.79
C GLN A 338 -23.22 1.35 -12.15
N VAL A 339 -23.14 1.32 -10.82
CA VAL A 339 -22.05 0.65 -10.11
C VAL A 339 -22.06 -0.86 -10.41
N GLN A 340 -23.23 -1.50 -10.50
CA GLN A 340 -23.34 -2.91 -10.91
C GLN A 340 -22.94 -3.13 -12.39
N ALA A 341 -23.21 -2.16 -13.26
CA ALA A 341 -22.75 -2.22 -14.65
C ALA A 341 -21.22 -2.11 -14.71
N LEU A 342 -20.60 -1.25 -13.88
CA LEU A 342 -19.14 -1.11 -13.79
C LEU A 342 -18.45 -2.44 -13.40
N TYR A 343 -19.03 -3.24 -12.51
CA TYR A 343 -18.52 -4.58 -12.21
C TYR A 343 -18.49 -5.48 -13.45
N THR A 344 -19.57 -5.41 -14.28
CA THR A 344 -19.65 -6.17 -15.54
C THR A 344 -18.62 -5.68 -16.56
N ASP A 345 -18.44 -4.37 -16.65
CA ASP A 345 -17.47 -3.76 -17.57
C ASP A 345 -16.03 -4.12 -17.18
N ILE A 346 -15.70 -4.10 -15.88
CA ILE A 346 -14.39 -4.53 -15.38
C ILE A 346 -14.16 -6.03 -15.61
N SER A 347 -15.18 -6.88 -15.40
CA SER A 347 -15.08 -8.31 -15.73
C SER A 347 -14.80 -8.53 -17.22
N GLY A 348 -15.45 -7.76 -18.09
CA GLY A 348 -15.15 -7.78 -19.53
C GLY A 348 -13.77 -7.25 -19.90
N GLN A 349 -13.31 -6.20 -19.21
CA GLN A 349 -11.98 -5.61 -19.41
C GLN A 349 -10.83 -6.55 -19.02
N THR A 350 -11.03 -7.36 -17.98
CA THR A 350 -10.04 -8.26 -17.38
C THR A 350 -10.18 -9.70 -17.86
N ASP A 351 -10.93 -9.95 -18.94
CA ASP A 351 -11.22 -11.27 -19.49
C ASP A 351 -11.62 -12.32 -18.42
N GLY A 352 -12.38 -11.86 -17.39
CA GLY A 352 -12.86 -12.65 -16.27
C GLY A 352 -11.85 -12.84 -15.12
N LEU A 353 -10.67 -12.23 -15.14
CA LEU A 353 -9.73 -12.32 -14.02
C LEU A 353 -10.30 -11.71 -12.74
N SER A 354 -11.15 -10.68 -12.84
CA SER A 354 -11.86 -10.10 -11.70
C SER A 354 -12.84 -11.11 -11.05
N ASP A 355 -13.50 -11.97 -11.85
CA ASP A 355 -14.34 -13.03 -11.31
C ASP A 355 -13.49 -14.09 -10.59
N THR A 356 -12.29 -14.39 -11.12
CA THR A 356 -11.32 -15.27 -10.46
C THR A 356 -10.85 -14.69 -9.14
N LEU A 357 -10.53 -13.38 -9.07
CA LEU A 357 -10.19 -12.69 -7.82
C LEU A 357 -11.30 -12.85 -6.79
N VAL A 358 -12.55 -12.54 -7.16
CA VAL A 358 -13.70 -12.66 -6.25
C VAL A 358 -13.89 -14.11 -5.78
N ALA A 359 -13.71 -15.09 -6.66
CA ALA A 359 -13.79 -16.51 -6.30
C ALA A 359 -12.67 -16.91 -5.31
N GLU A 360 -11.43 -16.45 -5.50
CA GLU A 360 -10.33 -16.73 -4.57
C GLU A 360 -10.57 -16.06 -3.21
N LEU A 361 -11.05 -14.82 -3.17
CA LEU A 361 -11.45 -14.16 -1.93
C LEU A 361 -12.55 -14.95 -1.19
N GLN A 362 -13.57 -15.45 -1.88
CA GLN A 362 -14.63 -16.25 -1.27
C GLN A 362 -14.12 -17.55 -0.66
N LYS A 363 -13.12 -18.22 -1.27
CA LYS A 363 -12.51 -19.44 -0.73
C LYS A 363 -11.85 -19.21 0.64
N THR A 364 -11.34 -18.01 0.91
CA THR A 364 -10.72 -17.68 2.20
C THR A 364 -11.72 -17.69 3.37
N ASN A 365 -13.02 -17.50 3.11
CA ASN A 365 -14.06 -17.60 4.12
C ASN A 365 -14.40 -19.06 4.52
N GLU A 366 -13.93 -20.04 3.74
CA GLU A 366 -14.22 -21.46 3.97
C GLU A 366 -13.07 -22.17 4.67
N SER A 367 -11.93 -21.51 4.82
CA SER A 367 -10.70 -22.04 5.43
C SER A 367 -10.55 -21.60 6.88
#